data_6a0c25cc9b25ab8f5fd6e4f85829f8d0
#
_entry.id   6a0c25cc9b25ab8f5fd6e4f85829f8d0
#
_cell.length_a   1.000
_cell.length_b   1.000
_cell.length_c   1.000
_cell.angle_alpha   90.00
_cell.angle_beta   90.00
_cell.angle_gamma   90.00
#
_symmetry.space_group_name_H-M   'P 1'
#
loop_
_entity.id
_entity.type
_entity.pdbx_description
1 polymer ?
#
loop_
_entity_poly.entity_id
_entity_poly.type
_entity_poly.pdbx_seq_one_letter_code
_entity_poly.pdbx_strand_id
1 'polypeptide(L)' 'MRAPAAGGALVSSVEVTAATVQRGDIIQLGGQACRVRDLFRLPQGAKQLVFESGELLAIHARTRLTALRLLRRR' A
#
# COMPACT_ATOMS: atom_id res chain seq x y z
N MET A 1 -12.06 -24.95 -5.28
CA MET A 1 -11.51 -24.48 -4.74
C MET A 1 -10.25 -24.31 -4.65
N ARG A 2 -9.67 -23.84 -4.63
CA ARG A 2 -8.54 -23.69 -4.55
C ARG A 2 -7.89 -23.46 -3.55
N ALA A 3 -7.04 -23.98 -3.44
CA ALA A 3 -6.40 -23.86 -2.21
C ALA A 3 -5.67 -22.59 -2.13
N PRO A 4 -5.59 -22.00 -1.02
CA PRO A 4 -4.83 -20.78 -0.87
C PRO A 4 -3.37 -21.05 -1.08
N ALA A 5 -2.65 -20.04 -1.37
CA ALA A 5 -1.25 -20.17 -1.56
C ALA A 5 -0.59 -20.69 -0.34
N ALA A 6 0.37 -21.49 -0.54
CA ALA A 6 1.16 -21.97 0.54
C ALA A 6 1.91 -20.83 1.17
N GLY A 7 2.35 -20.98 2.34
CA GLY A 7 3.10 -19.98 3.01
C GLY A 7 2.35 -19.18 4.02
N GLY A 8 1.08 -19.33 4.04
CA GLY A 8 0.28 -18.74 5.08
C GLY A 8 0.14 -17.24 5.02
N ALA A 9 0.38 -16.63 3.87
CA ALA A 9 0.14 -15.22 3.75
C ALA A 9 -1.30 -14.97 3.41
N LEU A 10 -1.91 -14.01 4.06
CA LEU A 10 -3.26 -13.58 3.78
C LEU A 10 -3.21 -12.17 3.24
N VAL A 11 -4.14 -11.87 2.36
CA VAL A 11 -4.25 -10.56 1.78
C VAL A 11 -5.55 -9.95 2.23
N SER A 12 -5.50 -8.75 2.72
CA SER A 12 -6.69 -8.04 3.17
C SER A 12 -6.78 -6.71 2.43
N SER A 13 -7.99 -6.35 2.06
CA SER A 13 -8.24 -5.07 1.44
C SER A 13 -8.50 -4.06 2.56
N VAL A 14 -7.73 -3.01 2.61
CA VAL A 14 -7.86 -2.00 3.67
C VAL A 14 -7.90 -0.62 3.05
N GLU A 15 -8.59 0.28 3.70
CA GLU A 15 -8.56 1.67 3.30
C GLU A 15 -7.41 2.36 4.03
N VAL A 16 -6.58 3.07 3.30
CA VAL A 16 -5.44 3.74 3.88
C VAL A 16 -5.47 5.23 3.55
N THR A 17 -4.84 6.00 4.41
CA THR A 17 -4.66 7.43 4.20
C THR A 17 -3.17 7.72 4.27
N ALA A 18 -2.79 8.99 4.15
CA ALA A 18 -1.38 9.36 4.31
C ALA A 18 -0.86 8.97 5.69
N ALA A 19 -1.74 8.94 6.69
CA ALA A 19 -1.32 8.59 8.06
C ALA A 19 -1.17 7.09 8.26
N THR A 20 -1.87 6.28 7.51
CA THR A 20 -1.95 4.84 7.79
C THR A 20 -1.29 3.95 6.75
N VAL A 21 -0.93 4.49 5.59
CA VAL A 21 -0.28 3.69 4.56
C VAL A 21 1.06 3.18 5.10
N GLN A 22 1.43 1.97 4.70
CA GLN A 22 2.66 1.31 5.20
C GLN A 22 3.47 0.77 4.05
N ARG A 23 4.75 0.58 4.28
CA ARG A 23 5.59 -0.14 3.33
C ARG A 23 5.02 -1.51 3.13
N GLY A 24 5.05 -1.96 1.92
CA GLY A 24 4.51 -3.26 1.56
C GLY A 24 3.06 -3.24 1.12
N ASP A 25 2.35 -2.14 1.38
CA ASP A 25 0.98 -2.03 0.88
C ASP A 25 1.00 -2.03 -0.64
N ILE A 26 0.00 -2.65 -1.24
CA ILE A 26 -0.13 -2.71 -2.68
C ILE A 26 -1.29 -1.85 -3.10
N ILE A 27 -1.04 -0.86 -3.92
CA ILE A 27 -2.03 0.11 -4.33
C ILE A 27 -2.21 -0.01 -5.84
N GLN A 28 -3.46 0.01 -6.28
CA GLN A 28 -3.78 -0.04 -7.71
C GLN A 28 -3.62 1.34 -8.29
N LEU A 29 -2.75 1.49 -9.27
CA LEU A 29 -2.58 2.74 -9.96
C LEU A 29 -2.73 2.48 -11.46
N GLY A 30 -3.75 3.07 -12.04
CA GLY A 30 -3.97 2.92 -13.47
C GLY A 30 -4.08 1.47 -13.91
N GLY A 31 -4.68 0.65 -13.09
CA GLY A 31 -4.85 -0.75 -13.41
C GLY A 31 -3.66 -1.64 -13.09
N GLN A 32 -2.61 -1.07 -12.52
CA GLN A 32 -1.45 -1.85 -12.11
C GLN A 32 -1.32 -1.89 -10.61
N ALA A 33 -0.97 -3.03 -10.08
CA ALA A 33 -0.71 -3.18 -8.66
C ALA A 33 0.69 -2.71 -8.35
N CYS A 34 0.81 -1.71 -7.52
CA CYS A 34 2.11 -1.10 -7.21
C CYS A 34 2.39 -1.23 -5.72
N ARG A 35 3.50 -1.82 -5.40
CA ARG A 35 3.88 -2.05 -4.02
C ARG A 35 4.70 -0.90 -3.48
N VAL A 36 4.34 -0.42 -2.30
CA VAL A 36 5.02 0.68 -1.66
C VAL A 36 6.35 0.19 -1.09
N ARG A 37 7.44 0.79 -1.55
CA ARG A 37 8.77 0.48 -1.06
C ARG A 37 9.18 1.39 0.07
N ASP A 38 8.79 2.66 -0.03
CA ASP A 38 9.21 3.65 0.96
C ASP A 38 8.18 4.76 1.08
N LEU A 39 8.27 5.52 2.16
CA LEU A 39 7.34 6.58 2.48
C LEU A 39 8.11 7.76 3.03
N PHE A 40 7.78 8.96 2.57
CA PHE A 40 8.42 10.17 3.09
C PHE A 40 7.36 11.17 3.52
N ARG A 41 7.55 11.77 4.66
CA ARG A 41 6.63 12.76 5.16
C ARG A 41 6.78 14.04 4.38
N LEU A 42 5.65 14.64 4.07
CA LEU A 42 5.59 15.93 3.42
C LEU A 42 4.84 16.89 4.34
N PRO A 43 4.90 18.20 4.08
CA PRO A 43 4.19 19.15 4.93
C PRO A 43 2.70 18.90 4.98
N GLN A 44 2.08 19.29 6.05
CA GLN A 44 0.62 19.31 6.23
C GLN A 44 0.00 17.91 6.21
N GLY A 45 0.73 16.93 6.70
CA GLY A 45 0.19 15.58 6.81
C GLY A 45 0.18 14.79 5.52
N ALA A 46 0.76 15.33 4.46
CA ALA A 46 0.88 14.60 3.20
C ALA A 46 2.02 13.59 3.28
N LYS A 47 2.08 12.68 2.33
CA LYS A 47 3.18 11.73 2.21
C LYS A 47 3.52 11.49 0.76
N GLN A 48 4.77 11.22 0.52
CA GLN A 48 5.20 10.75 -0.79
C GLN A 48 5.48 9.27 -0.72
N LEU A 49 4.85 8.52 -1.60
CA LEU A 49 5.04 7.08 -1.70
C LEU A 49 6.04 6.81 -2.80
N VAL A 50 6.96 5.91 -2.54
CA VAL A 50 7.91 5.43 -3.53
C VAL A 50 7.57 3.97 -3.77
N PHE A 51 7.25 3.63 -4.99
CA PHE A 51 6.88 2.25 -5.33
C PHE A 51 8.10 1.46 -5.76
N GLU A 52 7.98 0.16 -5.71
CA GLU A 52 9.09 -0.72 -6.12
C GLU A 52 9.49 -0.49 -7.57
N SER A 53 8.58 -0.04 -8.38
CA SER A 53 8.87 0.30 -9.77
C SER A 53 9.71 1.56 -9.91
N GLY A 54 9.84 2.33 -8.85
CA GLY A 54 10.51 3.62 -8.90
C GLY A 54 9.57 4.79 -9.10
N GLU A 55 8.30 4.53 -9.32
CA GLU A 55 7.33 5.60 -9.46
C GLU A 55 7.06 6.27 -8.14
N LEU A 56 6.67 7.52 -8.18
CA LEU A 56 6.39 8.33 -7.01
C LEU A 56 4.94 8.78 -7.05
N LEU A 57 4.33 8.86 -5.88
CA LEU A 57 2.99 9.38 -5.76
C LEU A 57 2.88 10.18 -4.48
N ALA A 58 2.51 11.43 -4.58
CA ALA A 58 2.26 12.25 -3.39
C ALA A 58 0.78 12.21 -3.08
N ILE A 59 0.43 11.95 -1.83
CA ILE A 59 -0.95 11.95 -1.40
C ILE A 59 -1.10 12.95 -0.28
N HIS A 60 -2.26 13.60 -0.25
CA HIS A 60 -2.53 14.56 0.79
C HIS A 60 -3.08 13.89 2.02
N ALA A 61 -3.17 14.61 3.13
CA ALA A 61 -3.66 14.07 4.40
C ALA A 61 -5.06 13.47 4.27
N ARG A 62 -5.87 13.99 3.38
CA ARG A 62 -7.26 13.53 3.24
C ARG A 62 -7.46 12.49 2.16
N THR A 63 -6.44 12.18 1.41
CA THR A 63 -6.55 11.19 0.35
C THR A 63 -6.82 9.83 0.96
N ARG A 64 -7.78 9.10 0.39
CA ARG A 64 -8.07 7.74 0.80
C ARG A 64 -7.85 6.81 -0.36
N LEU A 65 -7.17 5.74 -0.09
CA LEU A 65 -6.85 4.74 -1.12
C LEU A 65 -7.17 3.38 -0.59
N THR A 66 -7.53 2.48 -1.48
CA THR A 66 -7.68 1.08 -1.11
C THR A 66 -6.36 0.39 -1.39
N ALA A 67 -5.87 -0.31 -0.40
CA ALA A 67 -4.63 -1.05 -0.53
C ALA A 67 -4.86 -2.51 -0.18
N LEU A 68 -4.05 -3.37 -0.75
CA LEU A 68 -4.00 -4.76 -0.32
C LEU A 68 -2.82 -4.88 0.63
N ARG A 69 -3.07 -5.49 1.75
CA ARG A 69 -2.06 -5.61 2.79
C ARG A 69 -1.87 -7.07 3.12
N LEU A 70 -0.63 -7.51 3.12
CA LEU A 70 -0.33 -8.88 3.50
C LEU A 70 -0.35 -8.98 5.00
N LEU A 71 -1.07 -9.96 5.50
CA LEU A 71 -1.13 -10.24 6.92
C LEU A 71 -0.27 -11.46 7.16
N ARG A 72 0.69 -11.32 8.05
CA ARG A 72 1.60 -12.40 8.31
C ARG A 72 1.02 -13.26 9.41
N ARG A 73 1.05 -14.55 9.22
CA ARG A 73 0.60 -15.47 10.25
C ARG A 73 1.77 -15.87 11.12
N ARG A 74 1.47 -16.13 12.36
CA ARG A 74 2.52 -16.51 13.30
C ARG A 74 2.37 -17.94 13.68
#